data_cedd09b3cf858e5b56c47487341367f5
#
_entry.id   cedd09b3cf858e5b56c47487341367f5
#
_cell.length_a   1.000
_cell.length_b   1.000
_cell.length_c   1.000
_cell.angle_alpha   90.00
_cell.angle_beta   90.00
_cell.angle_gamma   90.00
#
_symmetry.space_group_name_H-M   'P 1'
#
loop_
_entity.id
_entity.type
_entity.pdbx_description
1 polymer ?
#
loop_
_entity_poly.entity_id
_entity_poly.type
_entity_poly.pdbx_seq_one_letter_code
_entity_poly.pdbx_strand_id
1 'polypeptide(L)'
;MRIQVIPIFFSLFIVAIQTTMAKVLTVERGSNLQSVIDYAASGDTLILGANKVFEAKPVAFKDPLCGNCADPKDGAKASYGFIVRGKALTILGVDRATSKLVTNAGYGVYFENSFGSIIKNLTITGGRRDVDGNATDAGIVIRNSHVRIEKVDIRDNTHRIDSVIVGIGGVHAREGAEVDITDCRILNNTWDGVALYRGALVTVTDCVIKDGRGAGIGVTWDGTCLAYRNEVTGFWKGIGSFGTATVIARNNLVHDNLGWGIVATGASTMEASNNVVAHNGNCGIAPWSTDARGRFINNVIVENGWRDQWVCPCVGVWNYGDWAKWKFSNNIVWNNKAGAYQDIWDQTGINGNLTIDPKFTSDGTFSLQSDSPALHAGDTTIYNIDGSVSHIGLTGGPQARRAK
;
A
#
# COMPACT_ATOMS: atom_id res chain seq x y z
N MET A 1 49.66 -40.13 47.38
CA MET A 1 48.66 -39.71 46.35
C MET A 1 48.82 -38.19 46.11
N ARG A 2 49.49 -37.81 45.03
CA ARG A 2 49.75 -36.38 44.70
C ARG A 2 48.68 -35.96 43.73
N ILE A 3 47.85 -34.97 44.10
CA ILE A 3 46.83 -34.38 43.24
C ILE A 3 47.54 -33.27 42.46
N GLN A 4 47.61 -33.42 41.11
CA GLN A 4 48.00 -32.35 40.21
C GLN A 4 46.79 -31.45 39.90
N VAL A 5 46.88 -30.20 40.26
CA VAL A 5 45.91 -29.17 39.88
C VAL A 5 46.37 -28.56 38.56
N ILE A 6 45.55 -28.74 37.50
CA ILE A 6 45.77 -28.13 36.19
C ILE A 6 45.05 -26.76 36.20
N PRO A 7 45.75 -25.63 36.02
CA PRO A 7 45.07 -24.33 35.89
C PRO A 7 44.38 -24.21 34.52
N ILE A 8 43.06 -24.02 34.56
CA ILE A 8 42.28 -23.65 33.34
C ILE A 8 42.37 -22.13 33.14
N PHE A 9 43.10 -21.71 32.13
CA PHE A 9 43.11 -20.30 31.73
C PHE A 9 41.84 -20.02 30.90
N PHE A 10 40.92 -19.22 31.45
CA PHE A 10 39.82 -18.63 30.70
C PHE A 10 40.37 -17.35 30.01
N SER A 11 40.58 -17.43 28.70
CA SER A 11 40.84 -16.27 27.88
C SER A 11 39.53 -15.51 27.65
N LEU A 12 39.38 -14.38 28.32
CA LEU A 12 38.27 -13.45 28.12
C LEU A 12 38.49 -12.71 26.78
N PHE A 13 37.82 -13.11 25.71
CA PHE A 13 37.78 -12.32 24.48
C PHE A 13 36.88 -11.09 24.71
N ILE A 14 37.45 -9.93 24.99
CA ILE A 14 36.76 -8.64 24.95
C ILE A 14 36.61 -8.27 23.48
N VAL A 15 35.41 -8.54 22.89
CA VAL A 15 35.04 -7.97 21.60
C VAL A 15 34.72 -6.50 21.84
N ALA A 16 35.66 -5.62 21.51
CA ALA A 16 35.40 -4.19 21.50
C ALA A 16 34.40 -3.88 20.37
N ILE A 17 33.12 -3.69 20.74
CA ILE A 17 32.11 -3.18 19.82
C ILE A 17 32.47 -1.71 19.58
N GLN A 18 33.17 -1.41 18.48
CA GLN A 18 33.33 -0.04 18.01
C GLN A 18 31.96 0.43 17.50
N THR A 19 31.22 1.16 18.31
CA THR A 19 30.06 1.92 17.86
C THR A 19 30.55 3.06 17.01
N THR A 20 30.61 2.87 15.69
CA THR A 20 30.81 3.99 14.76
C THR A 20 29.58 4.89 14.88
N MET A 21 29.77 6.16 15.26
CA MET A 21 28.67 7.14 15.27
C MET A 21 28.15 7.33 13.85
N ALA A 22 26.81 7.32 13.70
CA ALA A 22 26.16 7.58 12.44
C ALA A 22 26.57 8.96 11.88
N LYS A 23 26.95 9.00 10.61
CA LYS A 23 27.40 10.20 9.93
C LYS A 23 26.28 10.80 9.07
N VAL A 24 26.36 12.10 8.87
CA VAL A 24 25.55 12.82 7.88
C VAL A 24 26.43 13.14 6.69
N LEU A 25 26.08 12.63 5.53
CA LEU A 25 26.79 12.79 4.26
C LEU A 25 25.94 13.65 3.33
N THR A 26 26.42 14.81 2.95
CA THR A 26 25.77 15.63 1.92
C THR A 26 26.17 15.12 0.54
N VAL A 27 25.20 14.80 -0.30
CA VAL A 27 25.43 14.31 -1.66
C VAL A 27 25.41 15.49 -2.62
N GLU A 28 26.59 15.81 -3.17
CA GLU A 28 26.78 16.93 -4.07
C GLU A 28 26.25 16.66 -5.48
N ARG A 29 26.00 17.75 -6.23
CA ARG A 29 25.59 17.64 -7.64
C ARG A 29 26.69 16.97 -8.48
N GLY A 30 26.28 15.99 -9.30
CA GLY A 30 27.22 15.23 -10.15
C GLY A 30 27.91 14.07 -9.45
N SER A 31 27.69 13.90 -8.14
CA SER A 31 28.13 12.69 -7.44
C SER A 31 27.34 11.47 -7.92
N ASN A 32 28.02 10.34 -8.05
CA ASN A 32 27.34 9.06 -8.23
C ASN A 32 26.68 8.65 -6.91
N LEU A 33 25.35 8.80 -6.81
CA LEU A 33 24.63 8.48 -5.57
C LEU A 33 24.84 7.03 -5.15
N GLN A 34 24.90 6.07 -6.10
CA GLN A 34 25.15 4.67 -5.74
C GLN A 34 26.50 4.48 -5.05
N SER A 35 27.56 5.15 -5.55
CA SER A 35 28.86 5.09 -4.89
C SER A 35 28.84 5.67 -3.47
N VAL A 36 28.03 6.71 -3.21
CA VAL A 36 27.85 7.24 -1.86
C VAL A 36 27.06 6.27 -0.99
N ILE A 37 25.99 5.66 -1.54
CA ILE A 37 25.25 4.58 -0.87
C ILE A 37 26.21 3.43 -0.51
N ASP A 38 27.06 2.99 -1.42
CA ASP A 38 28.00 1.88 -1.19
C ASP A 38 29.03 2.21 -0.08
N TYR A 39 29.53 3.45 -0.07
CA TYR A 39 30.49 3.95 0.91
C TYR A 39 29.91 4.13 2.32
N ALA A 40 28.64 4.53 2.40
CA ALA A 40 27.99 4.83 3.68
C ALA A 40 27.89 3.60 4.58
N ALA A 41 28.11 3.79 5.87
CA ALA A 41 27.94 2.76 6.90
C ALA A 41 26.46 2.63 7.32
N SER A 42 26.11 1.52 7.95
CA SER A 42 24.77 1.36 8.53
C SER A 42 24.49 2.43 9.58
N GLY A 43 23.34 3.06 9.48
CA GLY A 43 22.92 4.18 10.35
C GLY A 43 23.19 5.57 9.75
N ASP A 44 24.00 5.68 8.71
CA ASP A 44 24.33 6.97 8.09
C ASP A 44 23.09 7.61 7.42
N THR A 45 23.13 8.96 7.37
CA THR A 45 22.13 9.77 6.67
C THR A 45 22.73 10.41 5.43
N LEU A 46 22.09 10.20 4.27
CA LEU A 46 22.45 10.83 3.00
C LEU A 46 21.49 11.98 2.74
N ILE A 47 22.00 13.23 2.73
CA ILE A 47 21.19 14.41 2.42
C ILE A 47 21.33 14.76 0.94
N LEU A 48 20.20 14.68 0.22
CA LEU A 48 20.10 15.04 -1.19
C LEU A 48 19.65 16.50 -1.29
N GLY A 49 20.51 17.37 -1.82
CA GLY A 49 20.24 18.81 -1.90
C GLY A 49 18.99 19.17 -2.73
N ALA A 50 18.45 20.37 -2.49
CA ALA A 50 17.37 20.93 -3.30
C ALA A 50 17.83 21.19 -4.75
N ASN A 51 16.89 21.11 -5.70
CA ASN A 51 17.16 21.25 -7.14
C ASN A 51 18.24 20.29 -7.65
N LYS A 52 18.34 19.11 -7.05
CA LYS A 52 19.26 18.05 -7.43
C LYS A 52 18.50 16.89 -8.06
N VAL A 53 19.01 16.45 -9.21
CA VAL A 53 18.56 15.25 -9.90
C VAL A 53 19.69 14.26 -9.87
N PHE A 54 19.43 13.07 -9.36
CA PHE A 54 20.36 11.95 -9.34
C PHE A 54 19.84 10.88 -10.29
N GLU A 55 20.58 10.67 -11.39
CA GLU A 55 20.24 9.67 -12.38
C GLU A 55 20.99 8.38 -12.10
N ALA A 56 20.24 7.28 -12.06
CA ALA A 56 20.83 5.96 -11.92
C ALA A 56 21.41 5.47 -13.26
N LYS A 57 22.49 4.72 -13.16
CA LYS A 57 22.95 3.80 -14.21
C LYS A 57 22.39 2.42 -13.88
N PRO A 58 21.38 1.92 -14.62
CA PRO A 58 20.73 0.67 -14.28
C PRO A 58 21.71 -0.51 -14.32
N VAL A 59 21.57 -1.40 -13.34
CA VAL A 59 22.37 -2.62 -13.22
C VAL A 59 21.44 -3.82 -13.37
N ALA A 60 21.70 -4.64 -14.39
CA ALA A 60 20.98 -5.88 -14.62
C ALA A 60 21.38 -6.94 -13.58
N PHE A 61 20.41 -7.69 -13.11
CA PHE A 61 20.62 -8.83 -12.21
C PHE A 61 19.57 -9.91 -12.43
N LYS A 62 19.79 -11.08 -11.86
CA LYS A 62 18.77 -12.12 -11.75
C LYS A 62 18.17 -12.08 -10.34
N ASP A 63 16.92 -11.68 -10.25
CA ASP A 63 16.17 -11.85 -9.01
C ASP A 63 15.92 -13.37 -8.80
N PRO A 64 16.41 -13.97 -7.73
CA PRO A 64 16.29 -15.42 -7.53
C PRO A 64 14.84 -15.87 -7.28
N LEU A 65 13.96 -14.95 -6.91
CA LEU A 65 12.56 -15.22 -6.61
C LEU A 65 11.65 -14.30 -7.42
N CYS A 66 10.86 -14.86 -8.30
CA CYS A 66 9.80 -14.11 -8.95
C CYS A 66 8.73 -13.68 -7.91
N GLY A 67 8.42 -12.38 -7.84
CA GLY A 67 7.44 -11.85 -6.88
C GLY A 67 6.02 -12.36 -7.10
N ASN A 68 5.62 -12.55 -8.35
CA ASN A 68 4.23 -12.87 -8.72
C ASN A 68 4.10 -14.19 -9.49
N CYS A 69 5.07 -15.10 -9.43
CA CYS A 69 5.00 -16.41 -10.05
C CYS A 69 4.35 -17.44 -9.12
N ALA A 70 3.71 -18.44 -9.71
CA ALA A 70 3.19 -19.59 -8.96
C ALA A 70 4.31 -20.39 -8.29
N ASP A 71 5.44 -20.58 -8.99
CA ASP A 71 6.66 -21.16 -8.41
C ASP A 71 7.68 -20.07 -8.06
N PRO A 72 7.92 -19.81 -6.76
CA PRO A 72 8.89 -18.80 -6.34
C PRO A 72 10.35 -19.13 -6.71
N LYS A 73 10.65 -20.36 -7.12
CA LYS A 73 12.00 -20.76 -7.55
C LYS A 73 12.35 -20.24 -8.95
N ASP A 74 11.37 -19.87 -9.73
CA ASP A 74 11.60 -19.26 -11.03
C ASP A 74 12.03 -17.81 -10.82
N GLY A 75 13.33 -17.55 -10.98
CA GLY A 75 13.88 -16.21 -10.91
C GLY A 75 13.45 -15.36 -12.11
N ALA A 76 13.57 -14.05 -12.00
CA ALA A 76 13.29 -13.10 -13.04
C ALA A 76 14.54 -12.30 -13.45
N LYS A 77 14.66 -11.95 -14.74
CA LYS A 77 15.67 -10.99 -15.19
C LYS A 77 15.15 -9.58 -14.89
N ALA A 78 15.87 -8.88 -14.02
CA ALA A 78 15.48 -7.56 -13.55
C ALA A 78 16.64 -6.58 -13.60
N SER A 79 16.35 -5.31 -13.41
CA SER A 79 17.35 -4.25 -13.27
C SER A 79 17.03 -3.39 -12.05
N TYR A 80 18.05 -2.84 -11.38
CA TYR A 80 17.85 -1.83 -10.34
C TYR A 80 18.56 -0.54 -10.70
N GLY A 81 17.97 0.58 -10.25
CA GLY A 81 18.55 1.91 -10.39
C GLY A 81 19.50 2.22 -9.24
N PHE A 82 18.97 2.25 -8.02
CA PHE A 82 19.73 2.40 -6.78
C PHE A 82 19.44 1.22 -5.87
N ILE A 83 20.46 0.74 -5.15
CA ILE A 83 20.30 -0.37 -4.22
C ILE A 83 20.88 -0.05 -2.85
N VAL A 84 20.11 -0.35 -1.80
CA VAL A 84 20.57 -0.40 -0.41
C VAL A 84 20.52 -1.86 0.02
N ARG A 85 21.68 -2.46 0.25
CA ARG A 85 21.79 -3.88 0.57
C ARG A 85 22.57 -4.12 1.85
N GLY A 86 22.00 -4.91 2.76
CA GLY A 86 22.65 -5.42 3.97
C GLY A 86 22.98 -4.34 5.02
N LYS A 87 22.40 -3.15 4.91
CA LYS A 87 22.60 -2.04 5.86
C LYS A 87 21.36 -1.14 5.94
N ALA A 88 21.23 -0.38 7.01
CA ALA A 88 20.21 0.64 7.19
C ALA A 88 20.76 2.01 6.80
N LEU A 89 20.05 2.77 5.97
CA LEU A 89 20.40 4.14 5.60
C LEU A 89 19.18 5.05 5.69
N THR A 90 19.40 6.32 6.04
CA THR A 90 18.42 7.37 5.84
C THR A 90 18.75 8.13 4.55
N ILE A 91 17.86 8.10 3.55
CA ILE A 91 17.98 8.90 2.32
C ILE A 91 16.98 10.05 2.43
N LEU A 92 17.47 11.25 2.64
CA LEU A 92 16.69 12.44 2.94
C LEU A 92 16.81 13.49 1.82
N GLY A 93 15.74 13.78 1.11
CA GLY A 93 15.66 14.97 0.26
C GLY A 93 15.45 16.24 1.09
N VAL A 94 16.07 17.33 0.70
CA VAL A 94 15.84 18.63 1.32
C VAL A 94 14.46 19.17 0.97
N ASP A 95 14.01 18.90 -0.26
CA ASP A 95 12.70 19.33 -0.75
C ASP A 95 12.07 18.24 -1.61
N ARG A 96 10.81 17.87 -1.28
CA ARG A 96 10.06 16.81 -1.93
C ARG A 96 9.90 17.01 -3.45
N ALA A 97 9.72 18.25 -3.90
CA ALA A 97 9.48 18.54 -5.29
C ALA A 97 10.77 18.62 -6.12
N THR A 98 11.87 18.96 -5.47
CA THR A 98 13.12 19.32 -6.17
C THR A 98 14.27 18.34 -5.95
N SER A 99 14.26 17.53 -4.88
CA SER A 99 15.22 16.42 -4.71
C SER A 99 14.70 15.19 -5.46
N LYS A 100 15.33 14.82 -6.59
CA LYS A 100 14.78 13.78 -7.50
C LYS A 100 15.76 12.64 -7.75
N LEU A 101 15.20 11.41 -7.69
CA LEU A 101 15.85 10.19 -8.16
C LEU A 101 15.21 9.77 -9.49
N VAL A 102 15.97 9.81 -10.57
CA VAL A 102 15.58 9.25 -11.88
C VAL A 102 16.22 7.87 -12.00
N THR A 103 15.38 6.84 -11.94
CA THR A 103 15.87 5.48 -11.66
C THR A 103 16.28 4.69 -12.88
N ASN A 104 15.68 4.94 -14.05
CA ASN A 104 15.99 4.31 -15.33
C ASN A 104 15.96 2.77 -15.34
N ALA A 105 15.36 2.13 -14.34
CA ALA A 105 15.36 0.69 -14.10
C ALA A 105 13.99 0.16 -13.69
N GLY A 106 13.81 -1.15 -13.73
CA GLY A 106 12.58 -1.81 -13.29
C GLY A 106 12.38 -1.71 -11.77
N TYR A 107 13.40 -2.07 -10.99
CA TYR A 107 13.44 -1.83 -9.54
C TYR A 107 14.10 -0.47 -9.31
N GLY A 108 13.30 0.57 -9.21
CA GLY A 108 13.81 1.94 -9.17
C GLY A 108 14.80 2.16 -8.02
N VAL A 109 14.30 2.13 -6.78
CA VAL A 109 15.12 2.04 -5.56
C VAL A 109 14.86 0.68 -4.93
N TYR A 110 15.90 -0.12 -4.78
CA TYR A 110 15.79 -1.49 -4.27
C TYR A 110 16.40 -1.60 -2.87
N PHE A 111 15.58 -1.99 -1.90
CA PHE A 111 16.02 -2.32 -0.54
C PHE A 111 16.05 -3.84 -0.39
N GLU A 112 17.23 -4.38 -0.08
CA GLU A 112 17.42 -5.82 0.13
C GLU A 112 18.20 -6.08 1.40
N ASN A 113 17.62 -6.87 2.31
CA ASN A 113 18.20 -7.16 3.63
C ASN A 113 18.61 -5.86 4.37
N SER A 114 17.74 -4.84 4.29
CA SER A 114 17.96 -3.50 4.80
C SER A 114 16.98 -3.23 5.94
N PHE A 115 17.42 -3.34 7.19
CA PHE A 115 16.57 -3.28 8.37
C PHE A 115 16.71 -1.93 9.08
N GLY A 116 15.66 -1.10 8.98
CA GLY A 116 15.61 0.24 9.60
C GLY A 116 15.97 1.39 8.65
N SER A 117 15.95 1.17 7.35
CA SER A 117 16.13 2.25 6.36
C SER A 117 14.95 3.20 6.33
N ILE A 118 15.25 4.47 6.01
CA ILE A 118 14.26 5.53 5.83
C ILE A 118 14.53 6.21 4.49
N ILE A 119 13.47 6.40 3.69
CA ILE A 119 13.52 7.27 2.51
C ILE A 119 12.46 8.35 2.67
N LYS A 120 12.88 9.62 2.54
CA LYS A 120 12.03 10.73 2.94
C LYS A 120 12.23 11.98 2.11
N ASN A 121 11.11 12.71 1.89
CA ASN A 121 11.07 14.07 1.39
C ASN A 121 11.74 14.25 0.01
N LEU A 122 11.46 13.38 -0.95
CA LEU A 122 12.01 13.40 -2.30
C LEU A 122 11.03 12.84 -3.34
N THR A 123 11.38 12.94 -4.61
CA THR A 123 10.64 12.34 -5.74
C THR A 123 11.43 11.18 -6.35
N ILE A 124 10.75 10.09 -6.68
CA ILE A 124 11.25 8.94 -7.42
C ILE A 124 10.45 8.82 -8.72
N THR A 125 11.15 8.78 -9.85
CA THR A 125 10.55 8.80 -11.18
C THR A 125 11.44 8.15 -12.23
N GLY A 126 10.93 8.03 -13.47
CA GLY A 126 11.71 7.56 -14.61
C GLY A 126 12.01 6.07 -14.63
N GLY A 127 11.21 5.27 -13.90
CA GLY A 127 11.31 3.81 -13.96
C GLY A 127 11.14 3.26 -15.38
N ARG A 128 11.87 2.20 -15.71
CA ARG A 128 11.82 1.52 -17.01
C ARG A 128 11.47 0.05 -16.81
N ARG A 129 10.42 -0.40 -17.51
CA ARG A 129 9.96 -1.80 -17.44
C ARG A 129 11.03 -2.75 -17.95
N ASP A 130 11.34 -3.80 -17.19
CA ASP A 130 12.18 -4.90 -17.62
C ASP A 130 11.45 -5.79 -18.65
N VAL A 131 12.21 -6.43 -19.54
CA VAL A 131 11.63 -7.29 -20.59
C VAL A 131 11.05 -8.59 -20.06
N ASP A 132 11.49 -9.02 -18.89
CA ASP A 132 10.96 -10.22 -18.23
C ASP A 132 9.63 -9.85 -17.52
N GLY A 133 8.54 -10.42 -18.02
CA GLY A 133 7.20 -10.22 -17.45
C GLY A 133 7.06 -10.62 -15.97
N ASN A 134 7.97 -11.45 -15.48
CA ASN A 134 7.98 -11.92 -14.09
C ASN A 134 8.69 -10.97 -13.12
N ALA A 135 9.42 -9.98 -13.62
CA ALA A 135 10.00 -8.95 -12.76
C ALA A 135 8.91 -8.11 -12.10
N THR A 136 9.03 -7.85 -10.80
CA THR A 136 8.10 -7.03 -10.03
C THR A 136 8.52 -5.57 -10.00
N ASP A 137 8.49 -4.93 -11.18
CA ASP A 137 8.97 -3.57 -11.37
C ASP A 137 8.13 -2.55 -10.62
N ALA A 138 8.81 -1.67 -9.89
CA ALA A 138 8.19 -0.56 -9.15
C ALA A 138 9.18 0.57 -8.89
N GLY A 139 8.67 1.77 -8.63
CA GLY A 139 9.49 2.90 -8.20
C GLY A 139 10.35 2.57 -6.97
N ILE A 140 9.78 1.83 -6.02
CA ILE A 140 10.50 1.25 -4.87
C ILE A 140 10.16 -0.23 -4.76
N VAL A 141 11.19 -1.08 -4.67
CA VAL A 141 11.04 -2.52 -4.36
C VAL A 141 11.72 -2.82 -3.03
N ILE A 142 11.01 -3.46 -2.13
CA ILE A 142 11.51 -3.81 -0.79
C ILE A 142 11.42 -5.34 -0.63
N ARG A 143 12.53 -5.97 -0.31
CA ARG A 143 12.62 -7.41 -0.11
C ARG A 143 13.35 -7.73 1.18
N ASN A 144 12.73 -8.56 2.03
CA ASN A 144 13.31 -8.97 3.32
C ASN A 144 13.98 -7.80 4.05
N SER A 145 13.23 -6.71 4.25
CA SER A 145 13.76 -5.44 4.74
C SER A 145 12.71 -4.74 5.60
N HIS A 146 13.16 -3.89 6.51
CA HIS A 146 12.28 -2.96 7.24
C HIS A 146 12.57 -1.53 6.78
N VAL A 147 11.59 -0.88 6.13
CA VAL A 147 11.76 0.43 5.49
C VAL A 147 10.61 1.37 5.82
N ARG A 148 10.93 2.61 6.19
CA ARG A 148 9.95 3.70 6.28
C ARG A 148 10.05 4.62 5.06
N ILE A 149 8.91 4.91 4.46
CA ILE A 149 8.76 5.79 3.30
C ILE A 149 7.87 6.95 3.73
N GLU A 150 8.43 8.14 3.88
CA GLU A 150 7.72 9.29 4.42
C GLU A 150 7.81 10.50 3.47
N LYS A 151 6.68 11.11 3.12
CA LYS A 151 6.64 12.31 2.28
C LYS A 151 7.39 12.14 0.95
N VAL A 152 7.22 10.99 0.29
CA VAL A 152 7.83 10.68 -1.01
C VAL A 152 6.79 10.76 -2.12
N ASP A 153 7.16 11.38 -3.23
CA ASP A 153 6.43 11.30 -4.48
C ASP A 153 7.01 10.18 -5.34
N ILE A 154 6.25 9.12 -5.54
CA ILE A 154 6.61 8.00 -6.40
C ILE A 154 5.71 8.10 -7.63
N ARG A 155 6.24 8.64 -8.72
CA ARG A 155 5.38 9.02 -9.82
C ARG A 155 6.02 8.99 -11.19
N ASP A 156 5.16 8.93 -12.20
CA ASP A 156 5.55 9.02 -13.61
C ASP A 156 6.53 7.91 -14.02
N ASN A 157 6.38 6.70 -13.45
CA ASN A 157 7.07 5.50 -13.88
C ASN A 157 6.25 4.87 -15.01
N THR A 158 6.32 5.47 -16.20
CA THR A 158 5.36 5.24 -17.29
C THR A 158 5.88 4.43 -18.45
N HIS A 159 7.12 4.00 -18.44
CA HIS A 159 7.69 3.17 -19.51
C HIS A 159 6.94 1.83 -19.60
N ARG A 160 6.59 1.44 -20.84
CA ARG A 160 5.89 0.20 -21.16
C ARG A 160 6.65 -0.58 -22.23
N ILE A 161 6.41 -1.88 -22.26
CA ILE A 161 6.85 -2.79 -23.30
C ILE A 161 5.60 -3.50 -23.82
N ASP A 162 5.31 -3.42 -25.11
CA ASP A 162 4.05 -3.93 -25.68
C ASP A 162 3.81 -5.42 -25.43
N SER A 163 4.88 -6.22 -25.38
CA SER A 163 4.82 -7.65 -25.09
C SER A 163 4.63 -7.99 -23.62
N VAL A 164 4.66 -7.00 -22.71
CA VAL A 164 4.56 -7.22 -21.26
C VAL A 164 3.34 -6.47 -20.71
N ILE A 165 2.31 -7.22 -20.34
CA ILE A 165 1.03 -6.65 -19.87
C ILE A 165 1.20 -5.90 -18.53
N VAL A 166 2.02 -6.43 -17.62
CA VAL A 166 2.27 -5.86 -16.30
C VAL A 166 3.16 -4.62 -16.44
N GLY A 167 2.73 -3.51 -15.88
CA GLY A 167 3.46 -2.25 -15.89
C GLY A 167 4.44 -2.12 -14.72
N ILE A 168 4.78 -0.87 -14.40
CA ILE A 168 5.62 -0.50 -13.25
C ILE A 168 4.72 0.00 -12.14
N GLY A 169 4.84 -0.56 -10.94
CA GLY A 169 4.11 -0.12 -9.76
C GLY A 169 4.76 1.06 -9.03
N GLY A 170 4.09 1.54 -8.00
CA GLY A 170 4.64 2.54 -7.09
C GLY A 170 5.60 1.91 -6.08
N VAL A 171 5.06 1.13 -5.13
CA VAL A 171 5.82 0.44 -4.08
C VAL A 171 5.46 -1.04 -4.09
N HIS A 172 6.46 -1.91 -4.20
CA HIS A 172 6.30 -3.35 -4.07
C HIS A 172 7.07 -3.88 -2.85
N ALA A 173 6.35 -4.47 -1.91
CA ALA A 173 6.89 -5.11 -0.71
C ALA A 173 6.75 -6.63 -0.85
N ARG A 174 7.83 -7.37 -0.59
CA ARG A 174 7.85 -8.81 -0.85
C ARG A 174 8.80 -9.57 0.08
N GLU A 175 8.61 -10.89 0.19
CA GLU A 175 9.39 -11.84 0.98
C GLU A 175 9.73 -11.31 2.38
N GLY A 176 8.69 -11.17 3.23
CA GLY A 176 8.84 -10.76 4.64
C GLY A 176 9.25 -9.30 4.83
N ALA A 177 9.07 -8.45 3.82
CA ALA A 177 9.30 -7.00 3.99
C ALA A 177 8.29 -6.39 4.97
N GLU A 178 8.76 -5.52 5.88
CA GLU A 178 7.94 -4.68 6.74
C GLU A 178 8.08 -3.22 6.29
N VAL A 179 6.97 -2.56 5.94
CA VAL A 179 7.04 -1.22 5.34
C VAL A 179 5.99 -0.30 5.94
N ASP A 180 6.42 0.88 6.39
CA ASP A 180 5.53 1.99 6.75
C ASP A 180 5.57 3.07 5.66
N ILE A 181 4.42 3.33 5.04
CA ILE A 181 4.26 4.35 3.99
C ILE A 181 3.35 5.44 4.53
N THR A 182 3.88 6.65 4.71
CA THR A 182 3.14 7.75 5.34
C THR A 182 3.26 9.06 4.57
N ASP A 183 2.16 9.77 4.36
CA ASP A 183 2.10 11.07 3.69
C ASP A 183 2.78 11.07 2.31
N CYS A 184 2.60 9.98 1.56
CA CYS A 184 3.18 9.79 0.23
C CYS A 184 2.17 10.09 -0.88
N ARG A 185 2.69 10.48 -2.05
CA ARG A 185 1.91 10.58 -3.28
C ARG A 185 2.43 9.55 -4.29
N ILE A 186 1.61 8.55 -4.60
CA ILE A 186 1.91 7.47 -5.53
C ILE A 186 1.03 7.68 -6.76
N LEU A 187 1.60 8.32 -7.79
CA LEU A 187 0.80 8.92 -8.85
C LEU A 187 1.28 8.48 -10.24
N ASN A 188 0.34 8.19 -11.14
CA ASN A 188 0.63 7.96 -12.56
C ASN A 188 1.75 6.93 -12.79
N ASN A 189 1.69 5.81 -12.08
CA ASN A 189 2.50 4.64 -12.36
C ASN A 189 1.67 3.67 -13.22
N THR A 190 2.32 2.81 -14.03
CA THR A 190 1.57 2.04 -15.05
C THR A 190 0.91 0.77 -14.53
N TRP A 191 1.09 0.44 -13.24
CA TRP A 191 0.50 -0.77 -12.64
C TRP A 191 -0.08 -0.50 -11.25
N ASP A 192 0.25 -1.32 -10.23
CA ASP A 192 -0.28 -1.16 -8.87
C ASP A 192 0.29 0.08 -8.18
N GLY A 193 -0.51 0.72 -7.32
CA GLY A 193 0.00 1.77 -6.43
C GLY A 193 0.93 1.19 -5.38
N VAL A 194 0.39 0.34 -4.52
CA VAL A 194 1.14 -0.43 -3.51
C VAL A 194 0.77 -1.90 -3.66
N ALA A 195 1.76 -2.77 -3.86
CA ALA A 195 1.54 -4.21 -3.95
C ALA A 195 2.37 -4.99 -2.93
N LEU A 196 1.73 -5.98 -2.32
CA LEU A 196 2.32 -6.86 -1.32
C LEU A 196 2.32 -8.29 -1.83
N TYR A 197 3.44 -8.96 -1.55
CA TYR A 197 3.65 -10.36 -1.91
C TYR A 197 4.29 -11.11 -0.73
N ARG A 198 4.07 -12.40 -0.61
CA ARG A 198 4.76 -13.39 0.23
C ARG A 198 5.28 -12.86 1.58
N GLY A 199 4.41 -12.88 2.58
CA GLY A 199 4.72 -12.54 3.96
C GLY A 199 5.04 -11.07 4.21
N ALA A 200 4.83 -10.19 3.23
CA ALA A 200 5.03 -8.76 3.45
C ALA A 200 3.96 -8.18 4.38
N LEU A 201 4.39 -7.30 5.28
CA LEU A 201 3.55 -6.52 6.18
C LEU A 201 3.71 -5.02 5.85
N VAL A 202 2.64 -4.37 5.45
CA VAL A 202 2.70 -2.96 5.06
C VAL A 202 1.63 -2.14 5.76
N THR A 203 2.02 -1.02 6.33
CA THR A 203 1.09 0.03 6.80
C THR A 203 1.11 1.19 5.80
N VAL A 204 -0.05 1.55 5.26
CA VAL A 204 -0.21 2.68 4.33
C VAL A 204 -1.13 3.71 4.95
N THR A 205 -0.62 4.91 5.22
CA THR A 205 -1.35 5.90 6.00
C THR A 205 -1.25 7.30 5.40
N ASP A 206 -2.38 8.00 5.30
CA ASP A 206 -2.47 9.38 4.84
C ASP A 206 -1.85 9.62 3.44
N CYS A 207 -1.95 8.63 2.55
CA CYS A 207 -1.39 8.67 1.21
C CYS A 207 -2.45 9.01 0.15
N VAL A 208 -2.00 9.63 -0.94
CA VAL A 208 -2.77 9.77 -2.19
C VAL A 208 -2.20 8.79 -3.20
N ILE A 209 -3.02 7.83 -3.62
CA ILE A 209 -2.64 6.75 -4.54
C ILE A 209 -3.55 6.85 -5.76
N LYS A 210 -2.97 7.24 -6.90
CA LYS A 210 -3.77 7.66 -8.05
C LYS A 210 -3.18 7.24 -9.39
N ASP A 211 -4.07 6.90 -10.32
CA ASP A 211 -3.79 6.65 -11.74
C ASP A 211 -2.79 5.51 -11.97
N GLY A 212 -3.31 4.30 -12.00
CA GLY A 212 -2.60 3.08 -12.38
C GLY A 212 -3.54 2.06 -13.00
N ARG A 213 -2.98 1.00 -13.56
CA ARG A 213 -3.79 0.00 -14.28
C ARG A 213 -4.18 -1.21 -13.43
N GLY A 214 -3.44 -1.49 -12.37
CA GLY A 214 -3.65 -2.64 -11.50
C GLY A 214 -4.61 -2.36 -10.33
N ALA A 215 -4.15 -2.58 -9.12
CA ALA A 215 -4.85 -2.20 -7.89
C ALA A 215 -4.20 -0.98 -7.25
N GLY A 216 -4.99 -0.08 -6.66
CA GLY A 216 -4.45 1.01 -5.86
C GLY A 216 -3.64 0.47 -4.68
N ILE A 217 -4.25 -0.44 -3.90
CA ILE A 217 -3.57 -1.27 -2.91
C ILE A 217 -3.93 -2.72 -3.20
N GLY A 218 -2.96 -3.53 -3.65
CA GLY A 218 -3.13 -4.94 -3.98
C GLY A 218 -2.33 -5.84 -3.04
N VAL A 219 -3.02 -6.72 -2.30
CA VAL A 219 -2.39 -7.63 -1.34
C VAL A 219 -2.60 -9.05 -1.78
N THR A 220 -1.50 -9.74 -2.09
CA THR A 220 -1.53 -11.08 -2.66
C THR A 220 -0.83 -12.10 -1.78
N TRP A 221 -1.04 -13.39 -2.08
CA TRP A 221 -0.51 -14.53 -1.34
C TRP A 221 -0.94 -14.47 0.14
N ASP A 222 -0.01 -14.35 1.05
CA ASP A 222 -0.16 -14.29 2.51
C ASP A 222 0.25 -12.92 3.08
N GLY A 223 0.30 -11.89 2.24
CA GLY A 223 0.62 -10.53 2.67
C GLY A 223 -0.43 -9.94 3.61
N THR A 224 -0.01 -9.00 4.46
CA THR A 224 -0.88 -8.25 5.37
C THR A 224 -0.75 -6.77 5.15
N CYS A 225 -1.88 -6.07 4.96
CA CYS A 225 -1.91 -4.62 4.78
C CYS A 225 -2.83 -3.94 5.79
N LEU A 226 -2.32 -2.87 6.40
CA LEU A 226 -3.07 -1.92 7.21
C LEU A 226 -3.18 -0.61 6.41
N ALA A 227 -4.36 -0.32 5.86
CA ALA A 227 -4.61 0.86 5.02
C ALA A 227 -5.50 1.86 5.76
N TYR A 228 -4.94 3.02 6.13
CA TYR A 228 -5.63 4.01 6.95
C TYR A 228 -5.64 5.40 6.30
N ARG A 229 -6.81 6.00 6.14
CA ARG A 229 -6.97 7.39 5.69
C ARG A 229 -6.33 7.72 4.34
N ASN A 230 -6.28 6.75 3.45
CA ASN A 230 -5.77 6.95 2.11
C ASN A 230 -6.88 7.43 1.16
N GLU A 231 -6.49 8.12 0.11
CA GLU A 231 -7.29 8.35 -1.08
C GLU A 231 -6.79 7.43 -2.19
N VAL A 232 -7.69 6.59 -2.74
CA VAL A 232 -7.35 5.58 -3.74
C VAL A 232 -8.28 5.73 -4.93
N THR A 233 -7.75 6.13 -6.08
CA THR A 233 -8.56 6.47 -7.27
C THR A 233 -7.84 6.17 -8.59
N GLY A 234 -8.60 5.93 -9.65
CA GLY A 234 -8.06 5.78 -11.02
C GLY A 234 -7.43 4.41 -11.32
N PHE A 235 -7.71 3.37 -10.54
CA PHE A 235 -7.22 2.01 -10.75
C PHE A 235 -8.31 1.08 -11.28
N TRP A 236 -7.90 -0.11 -11.77
CA TRP A 236 -8.87 -1.16 -12.08
C TRP A 236 -9.59 -1.67 -10.82
N LYS A 237 -8.87 -1.76 -9.71
CA LYS A 237 -9.39 -2.08 -8.37
C LYS A 237 -8.85 -1.05 -7.38
N GLY A 238 -9.69 -0.52 -6.51
CA GLY A 238 -9.24 0.39 -5.47
C GLY A 238 -8.37 -0.34 -4.43
N ILE A 239 -8.99 -1.13 -3.55
CA ILE A 239 -8.29 -1.95 -2.56
C ILE A 239 -8.69 -3.42 -2.77
N GLY A 240 -7.71 -4.30 -2.92
CA GLY A 240 -7.94 -5.72 -3.17
C GLY A 240 -7.15 -6.65 -2.26
N SER A 241 -7.82 -7.73 -1.79
CA SER A 241 -7.18 -8.86 -1.11
C SER A 241 -7.33 -10.13 -1.95
N PHE A 242 -6.23 -10.84 -2.14
CA PHE A 242 -6.14 -12.00 -3.03
C PHE A 242 -5.39 -13.15 -2.36
N GLY A 243 -5.64 -14.38 -2.78
CA GLY A 243 -4.98 -15.56 -2.19
C GLY A 243 -5.41 -15.78 -0.74
N THR A 244 -4.48 -15.77 0.19
CA THR A 244 -4.71 -15.89 1.65
C THR A 244 -4.40 -14.59 2.40
N ALA A 245 -4.32 -13.47 1.67
CA ALA A 245 -3.97 -12.16 2.19
C ALA A 245 -4.93 -11.65 3.27
N THR A 246 -4.43 -10.76 4.12
CA THR A 246 -5.23 -10.02 5.10
C THR A 246 -5.15 -8.52 4.84
N VAL A 247 -6.31 -7.86 4.74
CA VAL A 247 -6.40 -6.41 4.58
C VAL A 247 -7.28 -5.82 5.68
N ILE A 248 -6.77 -4.79 6.36
CA ILE A 248 -7.52 -3.96 7.29
C ILE A 248 -7.57 -2.55 6.70
N ALA A 249 -8.72 -2.15 6.15
CA ALA A 249 -8.94 -0.86 5.50
C ALA A 249 -9.86 0.02 6.33
N ARG A 250 -9.37 1.15 6.85
CA ARG A 250 -10.16 2.07 7.68
C ARG A 250 -10.04 3.51 7.24
N ASN A 251 -11.17 4.20 7.19
CA ASN A 251 -11.25 5.62 6.87
C ASN A 251 -10.61 5.99 5.51
N ASN A 252 -10.60 5.08 4.54
CA ASN A 252 -10.11 5.37 3.21
C ASN A 252 -11.22 5.92 2.32
N LEU A 253 -10.88 6.85 1.46
CA LEU A 253 -11.69 7.28 0.34
C LEU A 253 -11.29 6.47 -0.89
N VAL A 254 -12.16 5.57 -1.36
CA VAL A 254 -11.91 4.68 -2.49
C VAL A 254 -12.91 5.03 -3.58
N HIS A 255 -12.49 5.82 -4.57
CA HIS A 255 -13.43 6.39 -5.52
C HIS A 255 -12.89 6.45 -6.95
N ASP A 256 -13.79 6.63 -7.92
CA ASP A 256 -13.46 6.77 -9.33
C ASP A 256 -12.51 5.69 -9.88
N ASN A 257 -12.53 4.49 -9.29
CA ASN A 257 -11.79 3.36 -9.83
C ASN A 257 -12.56 2.75 -11.00
N LEU A 258 -11.86 2.19 -11.97
CA LEU A 258 -12.43 1.74 -13.24
C LEU A 258 -13.34 0.51 -13.10
N GLY A 259 -13.13 -0.32 -12.10
CA GLY A 259 -13.91 -1.52 -11.84
C GLY A 259 -14.45 -1.52 -10.41
N TRP A 260 -13.77 -2.19 -9.50
CA TRP A 260 -14.22 -2.35 -8.11
C TRP A 260 -13.63 -1.30 -7.17
N GLY A 261 -14.42 -0.87 -6.20
CA GLY A 261 -13.90 -0.11 -5.07
C GLY A 261 -13.07 -1.00 -4.13
N ILE A 262 -13.72 -1.96 -3.45
CA ILE A 262 -13.06 -2.93 -2.56
C ILE A 262 -13.42 -4.34 -2.98
N VAL A 263 -12.42 -5.22 -3.15
CA VAL A 263 -12.65 -6.61 -3.58
C VAL A 263 -11.86 -7.60 -2.72
N ALA A 264 -12.49 -8.74 -2.39
CA ALA A 264 -11.86 -9.84 -1.67
C ALA A 264 -12.03 -11.14 -2.45
N THR A 265 -10.92 -11.82 -2.77
CA THR A 265 -10.92 -13.08 -3.52
C THR A 265 -10.03 -14.15 -2.88
N GLY A 266 -10.13 -15.39 -3.37
CA GLY A 266 -9.40 -16.52 -2.80
C GLY A 266 -9.90 -16.87 -1.40
N ALA A 267 -9.01 -17.21 -0.50
CA ALA A 267 -9.27 -17.44 0.92
C ALA A 267 -8.85 -16.23 1.80
N SER A 268 -8.91 -15.03 1.21
CA SER A 268 -8.43 -13.80 1.86
C SER A 268 -9.37 -13.31 2.95
N THR A 269 -8.84 -12.46 3.84
CA THR A 269 -9.58 -11.78 4.88
C THR A 269 -9.61 -10.27 4.60
N MET A 270 -10.81 -9.67 4.59
CA MET A 270 -11.00 -8.24 4.43
C MET A 270 -11.77 -7.66 5.62
N GLU A 271 -11.15 -6.72 6.34
CA GLU A 271 -11.82 -5.92 7.37
C GLU A 271 -11.88 -4.47 6.90
N ALA A 272 -13.02 -4.04 6.40
CA ALA A 272 -13.21 -2.68 5.93
C ALA A 272 -14.19 -1.94 6.85
N SER A 273 -13.74 -0.84 7.45
CA SER A 273 -14.59 -0.03 8.33
C SER A 273 -14.40 1.46 8.14
N ASN A 274 -15.50 2.20 8.24
CA ASN A 274 -15.51 3.65 8.13
C ASN A 274 -14.91 4.19 6.81
N ASN A 275 -14.97 3.42 5.72
CA ASN A 275 -14.55 3.89 4.41
C ASN A 275 -15.71 4.57 3.67
N VAL A 276 -15.39 5.44 2.72
CA VAL A 276 -16.29 5.86 1.66
C VAL A 276 -15.84 5.19 0.37
N VAL A 277 -16.74 4.43 -0.24
CA VAL A 277 -16.54 3.69 -1.49
C VAL A 277 -17.52 4.25 -2.51
N ALA A 278 -17.06 5.20 -3.32
CA ALA A 278 -17.94 6.03 -4.12
C ALA A 278 -17.54 6.05 -5.59
N HIS A 279 -18.54 6.11 -6.47
CA HIS A 279 -18.35 6.39 -7.89
C HIS A 279 -17.31 5.48 -8.57
N ASN A 280 -17.27 4.18 -8.19
CA ASN A 280 -16.43 3.21 -8.87
C ASN A 280 -17.17 2.62 -10.09
N GLY A 281 -16.43 2.21 -11.10
CA GLY A 281 -16.97 1.91 -12.43
C GLY A 281 -17.96 0.76 -12.49
N ASN A 282 -17.75 -0.30 -11.71
CA ASN A 282 -18.69 -1.41 -11.59
C ASN A 282 -19.26 -1.47 -10.17
N CYS A 283 -18.83 -2.37 -9.30
CA CYS A 283 -19.41 -2.42 -7.96
C CYS A 283 -18.56 -1.72 -6.89
N GLY A 284 -19.22 -1.23 -5.84
CA GLY A 284 -18.55 -0.63 -4.70
C GLY A 284 -17.73 -1.67 -3.93
N ILE A 285 -18.40 -2.71 -3.42
CA ILE A 285 -17.77 -3.80 -2.65
C ILE A 285 -18.10 -5.14 -3.27
N ALA A 286 -17.09 -6.02 -3.38
CA ALA A 286 -17.24 -7.36 -3.93
C ALA A 286 -16.57 -8.45 -3.08
N PRO A 287 -17.30 -9.13 -2.18
CA PRO A 287 -16.96 -10.48 -1.71
C PRO A 287 -17.04 -11.46 -2.87
N TRP A 288 -15.89 -11.82 -3.49
CA TRP A 288 -15.92 -12.54 -4.78
C TRP A 288 -15.59 -14.03 -4.72
N SER A 289 -15.18 -14.54 -3.61
CA SER A 289 -14.84 -15.97 -3.50
C SER A 289 -15.51 -16.62 -2.30
N THR A 290 -15.88 -17.90 -2.45
CA THR A 290 -16.51 -18.67 -1.37
C THR A 290 -15.68 -18.81 -0.12
N ASP A 291 -14.35 -18.73 -0.23
CA ASP A 291 -13.44 -18.84 0.90
C ASP A 291 -12.99 -17.49 1.47
N ALA A 292 -13.27 -16.40 0.78
CA ALA A 292 -13.06 -15.05 1.30
C ALA A 292 -14.01 -14.77 2.47
N ARG A 293 -13.51 -14.03 3.47
CA ARG A 293 -14.24 -13.73 4.70
C ARG A 293 -13.87 -12.38 5.28
N GLY A 294 -14.65 -11.91 6.22
CA GLY A 294 -14.33 -10.69 6.95
C GLY A 294 -15.53 -9.88 7.38
N ARG A 295 -15.36 -8.57 7.36
CA ARG A 295 -16.42 -7.65 7.80
C ARG A 295 -16.37 -6.32 7.06
N PHE A 296 -17.56 -5.78 6.82
CA PHE A 296 -17.79 -4.42 6.31
C PHE A 296 -18.69 -3.70 7.32
N ILE A 297 -18.14 -2.72 8.03
CA ILE A 297 -18.83 -2.03 9.14
C ILE A 297 -18.67 -0.52 8.98
N ASN A 298 -19.74 0.23 9.15
CA ASN A 298 -19.74 1.69 9.12
C ASN A 298 -19.23 2.29 7.78
N ASN A 299 -19.34 1.60 6.65
CA ASN A 299 -18.92 2.15 5.36
C ASN A 299 -20.07 2.89 4.67
N VAL A 300 -19.75 3.88 3.86
CA VAL A 300 -20.67 4.50 2.90
C VAL A 300 -20.32 4.00 1.50
N ILE A 301 -21.28 3.40 0.81
CA ILE A 301 -21.12 2.75 -0.50
C ILE A 301 -22.13 3.40 -1.46
N VAL A 302 -21.67 4.37 -2.25
CA VAL A 302 -22.57 5.24 -3.01
C VAL A 302 -22.13 5.46 -4.44
N GLU A 303 -23.12 5.65 -5.34
CA GLU A 303 -22.93 6.10 -6.72
C GLU A 303 -21.99 5.23 -7.55
N ASN A 304 -21.86 3.94 -7.19
CA ASN A 304 -21.06 3.01 -7.98
C ASN A 304 -21.81 2.52 -9.22
N GLY A 305 -21.06 2.09 -10.24
CA GLY A 305 -21.64 1.46 -11.44
C GLY A 305 -21.72 2.37 -12.65
N TRP A 306 -20.93 3.43 -12.76
CA TRP A 306 -21.01 4.37 -13.89
C TRP A 306 -20.54 3.78 -15.24
N ARG A 307 -19.74 2.72 -15.23
CA ARG A 307 -19.32 2.00 -16.45
C ARG A 307 -20.39 1.01 -16.90
N ASP A 308 -20.21 0.51 -18.12
CA ASP A 308 -20.97 -0.63 -18.60
C ASP A 308 -20.56 -1.88 -17.80
N GLN A 309 -21.54 -2.76 -17.56
CA GLN A 309 -21.30 -4.01 -16.87
C GLN A 309 -20.28 -4.84 -17.66
N TRP A 310 -19.27 -5.33 -16.94
CA TRP A 310 -18.27 -6.21 -17.53
C TRP A 310 -18.12 -7.51 -16.73
N VAL A 311 -17.29 -7.56 -15.69
CA VAL A 311 -17.10 -8.78 -14.88
C VAL A 311 -18.09 -8.83 -13.72
N CYS A 312 -18.45 -7.68 -13.18
CA CYS A 312 -19.42 -7.58 -12.08
C CYS A 312 -20.53 -6.59 -12.38
N PRO A 313 -21.68 -6.75 -11.73
CA PRO A 313 -22.82 -5.82 -11.88
C PRO A 313 -22.47 -4.43 -11.34
N CYS A 314 -23.25 -3.44 -11.81
CA CYS A 314 -23.07 -2.04 -11.43
C CYS A 314 -23.80 -1.69 -10.13
N VAL A 315 -23.57 -2.44 -9.06
CA VAL A 315 -24.30 -2.34 -7.78
C VAL A 315 -23.40 -1.84 -6.63
N GLY A 316 -24.00 -1.50 -5.51
CA GLY A 316 -23.27 -1.16 -4.28
C GLY A 316 -22.47 -2.35 -3.75
N VAL A 317 -23.14 -3.47 -3.50
CA VAL A 317 -22.55 -4.69 -2.94
C VAL A 317 -22.91 -5.89 -3.81
N TRP A 318 -21.90 -6.57 -4.31
CA TRP A 318 -22.07 -7.81 -5.07
C TRP A 318 -21.39 -8.98 -4.36
N ASN A 319 -22.17 -9.99 -4.00
CA ASN A 319 -21.62 -11.19 -3.39
C ASN A 319 -21.62 -12.35 -4.39
N TYR A 320 -20.44 -12.76 -4.82
CA TYR A 320 -20.28 -13.97 -5.62
C TYR A 320 -19.74 -15.16 -4.80
N GLY A 321 -19.62 -14.98 -3.48
CA GLY A 321 -19.06 -15.93 -2.54
C GLY A 321 -20.07 -16.49 -1.55
N ASP A 322 -19.59 -16.85 -0.37
CA ASP A 322 -20.38 -17.32 0.76
C ASP A 322 -20.67 -16.15 1.73
N TRP A 323 -21.89 -15.60 1.64
CA TRP A 323 -22.28 -14.47 2.49
C TRP A 323 -22.25 -14.77 3.98
N ALA A 324 -22.41 -16.03 4.40
CA ALA A 324 -22.35 -16.40 5.81
C ALA A 324 -20.99 -16.16 6.47
N LYS A 325 -19.93 -16.00 5.67
CA LYS A 325 -18.58 -15.66 6.14
C LYS A 325 -18.36 -14.16 6.37
N TRP A 326 -19.38 -13.32 6.11
CA TRP A 326 -19.26 -11.87 6.16
C TRP A 326 -20.13 -11.28 7.26
N LYS A 327 -19.55 -10.42 8.10
CA LYS A 327 -20.30 -9.50 8.95
C LYS A 327 -20.52 -8.20 8.17
N PHE A 328 -21.78 -7.86 7.92
CA PHE A 328 -22.17 -6.64 7.22
C PHE A 328 -23.14 -5.84 8.10
N SER A 329 -22.68 -4.72 8.69
CA SER A 329 -23.49 -3.96 9.65
C SER A 329 -23.19 -2.47 9.62
N ASN A 330 -24.21 -1.66 9.92
CA ASN A 330 -24.12 -0.22 10.03
C ASN A 330 -23.49 0.45 8.78
N ASN A 331 -23.75 -0.08 7.58
CA ASN A 331 -23.31 0.55 6.33
C ASN A 331 -24.44 1.37 5.71
N ILE A 332 -24.10 2.39 4.96
CA ILE A 332 -25.01 3.08 4.05
C ILE A 332 -24.72 2.61 2.64
N VAL A 333 -25.73 2.08 1.93
CA VAL A 333 -25.64 1.68 0.52
C VAL A 333 -26.69 2.47 -0.26
N TRP A 334 -26.26 3.47 -1.03
CA TRP A 334 -27.17 4.45 -1.61
C TRP A 334 -26.84 4.78 -3.06
N ASN A 335 -27.87 5.01 -3.88
CA ASN A 335 -27.77 5.56 -5.24
C ASN A 335 -26.75 4.86 -6.17
N ASN A 336 -26.56 3.54 -6.04
CA ASN A 336 -25.74 2.78 -6.97
C ASN A 336 -26.57 2.42 -8.22
N LYS A 337 -25.97 2.46 -9.41
CA LYS A 337 -26.66 2.43 -10.72
C LYS A 337 -27.64 1.28 -10.90
N ALA A 338 -27.28 0.06 -10.56
CA ALA A 338 -28.13 -1.12 -10.68
C ALA A 338 -28.75 -1.60 -9.36
N GLY A 339 -28.69 -0.77 -8.30
CA GLY A 339 -29.25 -1.08 -7.00
C GLY A 339 -28.21 -1.26 -5.90
N ALA A 340 -28.70 -1.49 -4.69
CA ALA A 340 -27.85 -1.61 -3.51
C ALA A 340 -27.12 -2.96 -3.45
N TYR A 341 -27.84 -4.06 -3.74
CA TYR A 341 -27.36 -5.43 -3.51
C TYR A 341 -27.62 -6.34 -4.70
N GLN A 342 -26.73 -7.26 -4.96
CA GLN A 342 -26.93 -8.37 -5.91
C GLN A 342 -26.29 -9.66 -5.40
N ASP A 343 -26.95 -10.79 -5.71
CA ASP A 343 -26.63 -12.17 -5.29
C ASP A 343 -26.61 -12.35 -3.75
N ILE A 344 -27.27 -11.46 -3.05
CA ILE A 344 -27.68 -11.53 -1.63
C ILE A 344 -29.06 -10.90 -1.46
N TRP A 345 -29.77 -11.25 -0.39
CA TRP A 345 -31.01 -10.55 -0.04
C TRP A 345 -30.74 -9.10 0.40
N ASP A 346 -31.76 -8.27 0.29
CA ASP A 346 -31.67 -6.88 0.72
C ASP A 346 -31.30 -6.77 2.21
N GLN A 347 -30.22 -6.05 2.48
CA GLN A 347 -29.69 -5.84 3.83
C GLN A 347 -30.24 -4.56 4.50
N THR A 348 -31.10 -3.81 3.83
CA THR A 348 -31.69 -2.57 4.37
C THR A 348 -32.45 -2.83 5.66
N GLY A 349 -32.13 -2.12 6.72
CA GLY A 349 -32.74 -2.30 8.05
C GLY A 349 -32.20 -3.51 8.84
N ILE A 350 -31.38 -4.37 8.23
CA ILE A 350 -30.76 -5.52 8.90
C ILE A 350 -29.42 -5.09 9.50
N ASN A 351 -29.16 -5.42 10.75
CA ASN A 351 -27.92 -5.08 11.46
C ASN A 351 -27.50 -3.58 11.36
N GLY A 352 -28.49 -2.67 11.33
CA GLY A 352 -28.23 -1.23 11.26
C GLY A 352 -27.82 -0.71 9.88
N ASN A 353 -27.90 -1.52 8.82
CA ASN A 353 -27.62 -1.05 7.46
C ASN A 353 -28.76 -0.15 6.95
N LEU A 354 -28.39 0.91 6.23
CA LEU A 354 -29.31 1.92 5.73
C LEU A 354 -29.22 2.04 4.21
N THR A 355 -30.34 2.34 3.56
CA THR A 355 -30.39 2.74 2.15
C THR A 355 -30.97 4.15 2.09
N ILE A 356 -30.15 5.14 2.37
CA ILE A 356 -30.54 6.53 2.51
C ILE A 356 -29.38 7.43 2.04
N ASP A 357 -29.71 8.64 1.57
CA ASP A 357 -28.72 9.67 1.23
C ASP A 357 -27.84 10.01 2.44
N PRO A 358 -26.50 9.80 2.38
CA PRO A 358 -25.59 10.15 3.46
C PRO A 358 -25.45 11.65 3.68
N LYS A 359 -25.96 12.51 2.78
CA LYS A 359 -25.86 13.95 2.81
C LYS A 359 -24.42 14.46 2.94
N PHE A 360 -23.63 14.22 1.92
CA PHE A 360 -22.29 14.79 1.84
C PHE A 360 -22.32 16.31 1.56
N THR A 361 -21.29 17.01 2.01
CA THR A 361 -21.05 18.40 1.61
C THR A 361 -20.74 18.47 0.11
N SER A 362 -21.03 19.62 -0.51
CA SER A 362 -20.84 19.80 -1.97
C SER A 362 -19.39 20.11 -2.39
N ASP A 363 -18.45 20.07 -1.46
CA ASP A 363 -17.04 20.42 -1.71
C ASP A 363 -16.19 19.27 -2.26
N GLY A 364 -16.78 18.10 -2.52
CA GLY A 364 -16.09 16.93 -3.04
C GLY A 364 -15.22 16.18 -2.01
N THR A 365 -15.24 16.59 -0.75
CA THR A 365 -14.43 15.93 0.32
C THR A 365 -15.10 14.70 0.92
N PHE A 366 -16.35 14.41 0.54
CA PHE A 366 -17.19 13.38 1.17
C PHE A 366 -17.36 13.57 2.69
N SER A 367 -17.30 14.82 3.15
CA SER A 367 -17.63 15.19 4.52
C SER A 367 -19.14 15.18 4.72
N LEU A 368 -19.58 14.86 5.94
CA LEU A 368 -21.00 14.79 6.27
C LEU A 368 -21.56 16.19 6.62
N GLN A 369 -22.78 16.51 6.14
CA GLN A 369 -23.52 17.68 6.61
C GLN A 369 -23.97 17.48 8.06
N SER A 370 -24.28 18.57 8.74
CA SER A 370 -24.70 18.54 10.17
C SER A 370 -26.02 17.80 10.44
N ASP A 371 -26.85 17.61 9.41
CA ASP A 371 -28.10 16.85 9.47
C ASP A 371 -28.00 15.48 8.79
N SER A 372 -26.79 15.01 8.55
CA SER A 372 -26.55 13.71 7.92
C SER A 372 -27.04 12.55 8.80
N PRO A 373 -27.78 11.58 8.22
CA PRO A 373 -28.20 10.36 8.94
C PRO A 373 -27.02 9.43 9.28
N ALA A 374 -25.83 9.68 8.77
CA ALA A 374 -24.61 8.92 9.07
C ALA A 374 -23.96 9.33 10.41
N LEU A 375 -24.36 10.47 10.97
CA LEU A 375 -23.80 10.95 12.24
C LEU A 375 -24.28 10.08 13.40
N HIS A 376 -23.33 9.56 14.20
CA HIS A 376 -23.56 8.70 15.38
C HIS A 376 -24.40 7.44 15.11
N ALA A 377 -24.52 7.03 13.83
CA ALA A 377 -25.32 5.89 13.40
C ALA A 377 -24.51 4.59 13.20
N GLY A 378 -23.23 4.62 13.51
CA GLY A 378 -22.33 3.48 13.37
C GLY A 378 -22.53 2.43 14.46
N ASP A 379 -21.72 1.37 14.39
CA ASP A 379 -21.66 0.29 15.38
C ASP A 379 -21.36 0.88 16.77
N THR A 380 -22.22 0.59 17.75
CA THR A 380 -22.15 1.14 19.10
C THR A 380 -20.93 0.68 19.91
N THR A 381 -20.17 -0.28 19.39
CA THR A 381 -18.90 -0.74 19.99
C THR A 381 -17.69 0.01 19.44
N ILE A 382 -17.89 0.86 18.42
CA ILE A 382 -16.85 1.67 17.79
C ILE A 382 -17.13 3.14 18.14
N TYR A 383 -16.12 3.82 18.66
CA TYR A 383 -16.24 5.20 19.11
C TYR A 383 -15.39 6.13 18.24
N ASN A 384 -15.88 7.35 18.06
CA ASN A 384 -15.12 8.45 17.49
C ASN A 384 -13.97 8.87 18.43
N ILE A 385 -13.08 9.72 17.96
CA ILE A 385 -11.93 10.23 18.74
C ILE A 385 -12.39 11.00 19.98
N ASP A 386 -13.58 11.63 19.92
CA ASP A 386 -14.18 12.39 21.03
C ASP A 386 -14.99 11.52 22.03
N GLY A 387 -15.01 10.21 21.82
CA GLY A 387 -15.74 9.26 22.67
C GLY A 387 -17.23 9.09 22.34
N SER A 388 -17.77 9.79 21.37
CA SER A 388 -19.14 9.57 20.87
C SER A 388 -19.23 8.28 20.03
N VAL A 389 -20.45 7.76 19.83
CA VAL A 389 -20.68 6.63 18.92
C VAL A 389 -20.18 6.98 17.50
N SER A 390 -19.53 6.03 16.85
CA SER A 390 -18.95 6.22 15.52
C SER A 390 -19.96 6.79 14.52
N HIS A 391 -19.52 7.74 13.71
CA HIS A 391 -20.20 8.05 12.46
C HIS A 391 -20.01 6.92 11.45
N ILE A 392 -20.87 6.82 10.45
CA ILE A 392 -20.67 5.97 9.28
C ILE A 392 -19.84 6.76 8.25
N GLY A 393 -18.79 6.17 7.68
CA GLY A 393 -17.90 6.82 6.70
C GLY A 393 -16.64 7.45 7.31
N LEU A 394 -15.98 8.31 6.54
CA LEU A 394 -14.61 8.79 6.75
C LEU A 394 -14.34 9.48 8.09
N THR A 395 -15.37 10.11 8.66
CA THR A 395 -15.25 10.89 9.89
C THR A 395 -15.50 10.08 11.14
N GLY A 396 -15.88 8.80 10.99
CA GLY A 396 -16.18 7.90 12.09
C GLY A 396 -14.99 7.09 12.58
N GLY A 397 -15.11 6.58 13.80
CA GLY A 397 -14.16 5.66 14.40
C GLY A 397 -12.85 6.28 14.91
N PRO A 398 -11.99 5.46 15.54
CA PRO A 398 -10.79 5.95 16.22
C PRO A 398 -9.65 6.32 15.25
N GLN A 399 -9.76 5.92 13.97
CA GLN A 399 -8.78 6.22 12.93
C GLN A 399 -9.17 7.41 12.05
N ALA A 400 -10.29 8.09 12.33
CA ALA A 400 -10.70 9.26 11.58
C ALA A 400 -9.62 10.35 11.55
N ARG A 401 -9.56 11.10 10.44
CA ARG A 401 -8.69 12.29 10.39
C ARG A 401 -9.18 13.27 11.46
N ARG A 402 -8.26 13.79 12.26
CA ARG A 402 -8.59 14.92 13.13
C ARG A 402 -8.88 16.12 12.23
N ALA A 403 -9.96 16.82 12.53
CA ALA A 403 -10.19 18.14 11.91
C ALA A 403 -8.97 19.02 12.17
N LYS A 404 -8.43 19.63 11.11
CA LYS A 404 -7.31 20.55 11.21
C LYS A 404 -7.75 21.86 11.86
#